data_29f277638c59f1186ea8c469792c68da
#
_entry.id   29f277638c59f1186ea8c469792c68da
#
_cell.length_a   1.000
_cell.length_b   1.000
_cell.length_c   1.000
_cell.angle_alpha   90.00
_cell.angle_beta   90.00
_cell.angle_gamma   90.00
#
_symmetry.space_group_name_H-M   'P 1'
#
loop_
_entity.id
_entity.type
_entity.pdbx_description
1 polymer ?
#
loop_
_entity_poly.entity_id
_entity_poly.type
_entity_poly.pdbx_seq_one_letter_code
_entity_poly.pdbx_strand_id
1 'polypeptide(L)'
;IGGLLGEFGARAPFYGAAALGTANLIFGYYVLPETVTDRIRRPFSLRRANPFGAFKALGQLDGVRRLVFLVFLYEFAFIIYPATWAYFTKEAYGWSPGMVGASLALFGVGMAIVQGVLIRPALRRFGERGTIIYGITFNFLAFAVLTQITTGWVALAFIPLTSLGAVVTPALQGLMSKRAGDDQQGELQGVISSAKSMAMIFSPLVMTQIFYVFTTDTGPYFPGAAFALSTGIMIACMMVFLGRPRQTAT
;
A
#
# COMPACT_ATOMS: atom_id res chain seq x y z
N ILE A 1 9.37 10.36 -15.50
CA ILE A 1 10.85 10.46 -15.58
C ILE A 1 11.43 9.12 -15.99
N GLY A 2 11.09 7.99 -15.32
CA GLY A 2 11.62 6.67 -15.68
C GLY A 2 11.34 6.24 -17.12
N GLY A 3 10.14 6.52 -17.65
CA GLY A 3 9.80 6.24 -19.05
C GLY A 3 10.63 7.04 -20.04
N LEU A 4 10.85 8.33 -19.79
CA LEU A 4 11.70 9.19 -20.63
C LEU A 4 13.17 8.75 -20.59
N LEU A 5 13.68 8.36 -19.42
CA LEU A 5 15.04 7.81 -19.31
C LEU A 5 15.16 6.46 -20.03
N GLY A 6 14.08 5.68 -20.08
CA GLY A 6 14.05 4.40 -20.79
C GLY A 6 14.27 4.51 -22.30
N GLU A 7 14.01 5.67 -22.91
CA GLU A 7 14.31 5.94 -24.33
C GLU A 7 15.83 5.97 -24.62
N PHE A 8 16.63 6.30 -23.59
CA PHE A 8 18.10 6.27 -23.67
C PHE A 8 18.70 4.88 -23.37
N GLY A 9 17.86 3.87 -23.20
CA GLY A 9 18.24 2.49 -22.95
C GLY A 9 17.69 1.92 -21.64
N ALA A 10 17.56 0.61 -21.59
CA ALA A 10 16.94 -0.11 -20.47
C ALA A 10 17.62 0.12 -19.09
N ARG A 11 18.90 0.52 -19.08
CA ARG A 11 19.67 0.77 -17.85
C ARG A 11 19.64 2.23 -17.40
N ALA A 12 19.25 3.17 -18.27
CA ALA A 12 19.28 4.60 -17.95
C ALA A 12 18.39 4.98 -16.74
N PRO A 13 17.18 4.44 -16.57
CA PRO A 13 16.38 4.70 -15.35
C PRO A 13 17.08 4.29 -14.06
N PHE A 14 17.83 3.18 -14.06
CA PHE A 14 18.57 2.71 -12.88
C PHE A 14 19.75 3.62 -12.53
N TYR A 15 20.47 4.14 -13.53
CA TYR A 15 21.53 5.13 -13.31
C TYR A 15 20.94 6.44 -12.78
N GLY A 16 19.81 6.88 -13.31
CA GLY A 16 19.09 8.05 -12.78
C GLY A 16 18.65 7.87 -11.32
N ALA A 17 18.09 6.71 -11.01
CA ALA A 17 17.70 6.38 -9.63
C ALA A 17 18.92 6.32 -8.68
N ALA A 18 20.03 5.73 -9.12
CA ALA A 18 21.26 5.67 -8.33
C ALA A 18 21.84 7.07 -8.07
N ALA A 19 21.86 7.93 -9.09
CA ALA A 19 22.34 9.32 -8.95
C ALA A 19 21.47 10.11 -7.95
N LEU A 20 20.13 10.01 -8.08
CA LEU A 20 19.19 10.66 -7.15
C LEU A 20 19.33 10.11 -5.72
N GLY A 21 19.48 8.79 -5.57
CA GLY A 21 19.70 8.15 -4.27
C GLY A 21 21.00 8.63 -3.61
N THR A 22 22.09 8.74 -4.37
CA THR A 22 23.37 9.26 -3.90
C THR A 22 23.26 10.73 -3.51
N ALA A 23 22.61 11.55 -4.32
CA ALA A 23 22.36 12.96 -4.00
C ALA A 23 21.55 13.11 -2.71
N ASN A 24 20.50 12.29 -2.54
CA ASN A 24 19.67 12.29 -1.34
C ASN A 24 20.43 11.82 -0.09
N LEU A 25 21.33 10.84 -0.23
CA LEU A 25 22.23 10.42 0.85
C LEU A 25 23.15 11.55 1.30
N ILE A 26 23.80 12.22 0.34
CA ILE A 26 24.69 13.36 0.60
C ILE A 26 23.90 14.49 1.27
N PHE A 27 22.74 14.86 0.72
CA PHE A 27 21.87 15.86 1.29
C PHE A 27 21.47 15.52 2.73
N GLY A 28 21.01 14.28 2.95
CA GLY A 28 20.61 13.80 4.28
C GLY A 28 21.75 13.87 5.30
N TYR A 29 22.98 13.49 4.88
CA TYR A 29 24.14 13.52 5.75
C TYR A 29 24.50 14.94 6.22
N TYR A 30 24.38 15.95 5.37
CA TYR A 30 24.75 17.33 5.71
C TYR A 30 23.61 18.15 6.31
N VAL A 31 22.34 17.82 6.00
CA VAL A 31 21.19 18.68 6.36
C VAL A 31 20.37 18.13 7.52
N LEU A 32 20.34 16.78 7.68
CA LEU A 32 19.53 16.17 8.75
C LEU A 32 20.34 16.12 10.05
N PRO A 33 19.91 16.84 11.12
CA PRO A 33 20.52 16.71 12.42
C PRO A 33 20.20 15.34 13.03
N GLU A 34 21.14 14.81 13.82
CA GLU A 34 20.89 13.61 14.62
C GLU A 34 19.80 13.88 15.66
N THR A 35 18.69 13.15 15.57
CA THR A 35 17.54 13.31 16.48
C THR A 35 17.58 12.35 17.66
N VAL A 36 18.44 11.31 17.59
CA VAL A 36 18.62 10.32 18.66
C VAL A 36 19.58 10.89 19.71
N THR A 37 19.02 11.43 20.77
CA THR A 37 19.80 11.89 21.94
C THR A 37 20.30 10.70 22.76
N ASP A 38 21.38 10.89 23.53
CA ASP A 38 21.94 9.83 24.37
C ASP A 38 20.94 9.27 25.39
N ARG A 39 19.92 10.06 25.79
CA ARG A 39 18.84 9.67 26.68
C ARG A 39 17.92 8.60 26.09
N ILE A 40 17.73 8.60 24.76
CA ILE A 40 16.83 7.66 24.07
C ILE A 40 17.59 6.62 23.24
N ARG A 41 18.93 6.77 23.15
CA ARG A 41 19.80 5.83 22.44
C ARG A 41 19.82 4.48 23.16
N ARG A 42 19.32 3.46 22.48
CA ARG A 42 19.38 2.08 22.97
C ARG A 42 20.54 1.33 22.30
N PRO A 43 21.27 0.45 23.04
CA PRO A 43 22.33 -0.34 22.44
C PRO A 43 21.76 -1.28 21.38
N PHE A 44 22.49 -1.44 20.28
CA PHE A 44 22.13 -2.36 19.21
C PHE A 44 22.16 -3.80 19.73
N SER A 45 21.10 -4.56 19.43
CA SER A 45 20.98 -5.97 19.81
C SER A 45 20.41 -6.77 18.63
N LEU A 46 21.21 -7.70 18.12
CA LEU A 46 20.81 -8.63 17.05
C LEU A 46 19.55 -9.43 17.41
N ARG A 47 19.34 -9.72 18.69
CA ARG A 47 18.15 -10.41 19.16
C ARG A 47 16.86 -9.58 18.96
N ARG A 48 16.98 -8.25 19.04
CA ARG A 48 15.87 -7.32 18.77
C ARG A 48 15.68 -7.05 17.28
N ALA A 49 16.74 -7.18 16.48
CA ALA A 49 16.69 -7.04 15.02
C ALA A 49 16.08 -8.27 14.31
N ASN A 50 15.65 -9.29 15.05
CA ASN A 50 15.02 -10.47 14.48
C ASN A 50 13.61 -10.12 13.94
N PRO A 51 13.35 -10.26 12.64
CA PRO A 51 12.04 -9.99 12.03
C PRO A 51 10.90 -10.83 12.64
N PHE A 52 11.20 -12.05 13.08
CA PHE A 52 10.23 -12.90 13.80
C PHE A 52 9.95 -12.39 15.22
N GLY A 53 10.84 -11.59 15.80
CA GLY A 53 10.63 -10.91 17.08
C GLY A 53 9.51 -9.87 17.01
N ALA A 54 9.27 -9.28 15.83
CA ALA A 54 8.16 -8.34 15.61
C ALA A 54 6.79 -8.97 15.89
N PHE A 55 6.60 -10.25 15.55
CA PHE A 55 5.35 -10.97 15.88
C PHE A 55 5.18 -11.22 17.38
N LYS A 56 6.28 -11.39 18.11
CA LYS A 56 6.24 -11.51 19.58
C LYS A 56 5.91 -10.15 20.22
N ALA A 57 6.47 -9.07 19.70
CA ALA A 57 6.16 -7.70 20.13
C ALA A 57 4.68 -7.34 19.87
N LEU A 58 4.06 -7.89 18.82
CA LEU A 58 2.63 -7.72 18.54
C LEU A 58 1.73 -8.22 19.69
N GLY A 59 2.18 -9.24 20.45
CA GLY A 59 1.49 -9.74 21.64
C GLY A 59 1.52 -8.76 22.81
N GLN A 60 2.45 -7.81 22.82
CA GLN A 60 2.61 -6.80 23.89
C GLN A 60 1.92 -5.46 23.53
N LEU A 61 1.48 -5.31 22.27
CA LEU A 61 0.79 -4.11 21.79
C LEU A 61 -0.72 -4.30 21.86
N ASP A 62 -1.31 -4.14 23.03
CA ASP A 62 -2.75 -4.28 23.24
C ASP A 62 -3.56 -3.32 22.35
N GLY A 63 -4.57 -3.86 21.68
CA GLY A 63 -5.44 -3.10 20.78
C GLY A 63 -4.87 -2.76 19.40
N VAL A 64 -3.59 -3.05 19.12
CA VAL A 64 -2.94 -2.79 17.81
C VAL A 64 -2.96 -4.01 16.90
N ARG A 65 -2.96 -5.23 17.46
CA ARG A 65 -2.92 -6.50 16.71
C ARG A 65 -3.92 -6.56 15.55
N ARG A 66 -5.15 -6.15 15.80
CA ARG A 66 -6.21 -6.11 14.79
C ARG A 66 -5.94 -5.10 13.68
N LEU A 67 -5.39 -3.95 14.04
CA LEU A 67 -5.03 -2.92 13.04
C LEU A 67 -3.84 -3.35 12.20
N VAL A 68 -2.87 -4.06 12.76
CA VAL A 68 -1.75 -4.65 12.01
C VAL A 68 -2.25 -5.70 11.02
N PHE A 69 -3.17 -6.58 11.45
CA PHE A 69 -3.81 -7.52 10.54
C PHE A 69 -4.58 -6.82 9.41
N LEU A 70 -5.25 -5.72 9.74
CA LEU A 70 -5.92 -4.87 8.74
C LEU A 70 -4.91 -4.26 7.76
N VAL A 71 -3.75 -3.79 8.24
CA VAL A 71 -2.65 -3.32 7.36
C VAL A 71 -2.21 -4.42 6.41
N PHE A 72 -2.00 -5.64 6.92
CA PHE A 72 -1.63 -6.78 6.09
C PHE A 72 -2.66 -7.05 4.98
N LEU A 73 -3.94 -7.16 5.33
CA LEU A 73 -5.03 -7.40 4.36
C LEU A 73 -5.13 -6.26 3.34
N TYR A 74 -5.06 -5.02 3.80
CA TYR A 74 -5.14 -3.84 2.95
C TYR A 74 -3.97 -3.78 1.95
N GLU A 75 -2.74 -3.92 2.43
CA GLU A 75 -1.54 -3.93 1.57
C GLU A 75 -1.57 -5.13 0.62
N PHE A 76 -2.01 -6.31 1.09
CA PHE A 76 -2.16 -7.49 0.25
C PHE A 76 -3.08 -7.24 -0.95
N ALA A 77 -4.23 -6.60 -0.73
CA ALA A 77 -5.13 -6.25 -1.81
C ALA A 77 -4.58 -5.12 -2.71
N PHE A 78 -3.90 -4.13 -2.13
CA PHE A 78 -3.41 -2.96 -2.86
C PHE A 78 -2.22 -3.27 -3.78
N ILE A 79 -1.41 -4.28 -3.45
CA ILE A 79 -0.27 -4.74 -4.26
C ILE A 79 -0.71 -5.26 -5.64
N ILE A 80 -2.00 -5.51 -5.87
CA ILE A 80 -2.52 -5.84 -7.20
C ILE A 80 -2.08 -4.81 -8.26
N TYR A 81 -2.02 -3.52 -7.92
CA TYR A 81 -1.60 -2.49 -8.87
C TYR A 81 -0.15 -2.70 -9.34
N PRO A 82 0.87 -2.70 -8.48
CA PRO A 82 2.24 -2.93 -8.93
C PRO A 82 2.47 -4.36 -9.48
N ALA A 83 1.69 -5.36 -9.03
CA ALA A 83 1.90 -6.75 -9.43
C ALA A 83 1.27 -7.08 -10.79
N THR A 84 0.09 -6.56 -11.11
CA THR A 84 -0.68 -7.04 -12.29
C THR A 84 -1.11 -5.93 -13.24
N TRP A 85 -1.02 -4.66 -12.88
CA TRP A 85 -1.59 -3.54 -13.66
C TRP A 85 -1.12 -3.52 -15.12
N ALA A 86 0.18 -3.68 -15.36
CA ALA A 86 0.73 -3.67 -16.72
C ALA A 86 0.22 -4.85 -17.56
N TYR A 87 0.11 -6.03 -16.95
CA TYR A 87 -0.42 -7.22 -17.63
C TYR A 87 -1.91 -7.09 -17.88
N PHE A 88 -2.66 -6.67 -16.87
CA PHE A 88 -4.10 -6.48 -16.95
C PHE A 88 -4.50 -5.46 -18.01
N THR A 89 -3.87 -4.29 -18.03
CA THR A 89 -4.21 -3.22 -18.99
C THR A 89 -3.79 -3.57 -20.42
N LYS A 90 -2.70 -4.31 -20.59
CA LYS A 90 -2.32 -4.85 -21.88
C LYS A 90 -3.33 -5.87 -22.37
N GLU A 91 -3.74 -6.81 -21.51
CA GLU A 91 -4.66 -7.90 -21.84
C GLU A 91 -6.08 -7.38 -22.07
N ALA A 92 -6.63 -6.62 -21.12
CA ALA A 92 -8.02 -6.17 -21.16
C ALA A 92 -8.26 -5.00 -22.13
N TYR A 93 -7.27 -4.13 -22.33
CA TYR A 93 -7.44 -2.88 -23.08
C TYR A 93 -6.50 -2.73 -24.28
N GLY A 94 -5.55 -3.64 -24.48
CA GLY A 94 -4.56 -3.54 -25.54
C GLY A 94 -3.61 -2.34 -25.38
N TRP A 95 -3.36 -1.85 -24.16
CA TRP A 95 -2.55 -0.66 -23.95
C TRP A 95 -1.09 -0.85 -24.30
N SER A 96 -0.52 0.16 -24.97
CA SER A 96 0.91 0.26 -25.19
C SER A 96 1.66 0.53 -23.87
N PRO A 97 2.97 0.23 -23.80
CA PRO A 97 3.80 0.58 -22.63
C PRO A 97 3.72 2.06 -22.25
N GLY A 98 3.62 2.96 -23.24
CA GLY A 98 3.43 4.40 -23.02
C GLY A 98 2.11 4.72 -22.30
N MET A 99 1.02 4.08 -22.70
CA MET A 99 -0.29 4.23 -22.06
C MET A 99 -0.29 3.69 -20.61
N VAL A 100 0.35 2.54 -20.40
CA VAL A 100 0.55 2.00 -19.04
C VAL A 100 1.34 3.00 -18.18
N GLY A 101 2.43 3.54 -18.71
CA GLY A 101 3.23 4.56 -18.03
C GLY A 101 2.45 5.82 -17.70
N ALA A 102 1.63 6.32 -18.64
CA ALA A 102 0.76 7.49 -18.44
C ALA A 102 -0.28 7.24 -17.35
N SER A 103 -0.90 6.06 -17.32
CA SER A 103 -1.87 5.67 -16.29
C SER A 103 -1.24 5.62 -14.90
N LEU A 104 -0.04 5.06 -14.78
CA LEU A 104 0.71 5.04 -13.52
C LEU A 104 1.13 6.44 -13.07
N ALA A 105 1.52 7.31 -14.01
CA ALA A 105 1.84 8.71 -13.71
C ALA A 105 0.60 9.46 -13.21
N LEU A 106 -0.55 9.28 -13.84
CA LEU A 106 -1.83 9.87 -13.43
C LEU A 106 -2.22 9.40 -12.01
N PHE A 107 -2.08 8.11 -11.73
CA PHE A 107 -2.30 7.56 -10.40
C PHE A 107 -1.34 8.15 -9.36
N GLY A 108 -0.05 8.26 -9.70
CA GLY A 108 0.96 8.86 -8.83
C GLY A 108 0.67 10.33 -8.49
N VAL A 109 0.24 11.13 -9.49
CA VAL A 109 -0.21 12.51 -9.28
C VAL A 109 -1.45 12.55 -8.38
N GLY A 110 -2.42 11.67 -8.62
CA GLY A 110 -3.60 11.53 -7.77
C GLY A 110 -3.23 11.22 -6.32
N MET A 111 -2.33 10.25 -6.10
CA MET A 111 -1.83 9.93 -4.76
C MET A 111 -1.12 11.12 -4.10
N ALA A 112 -0.30 11.86 -4.84
CA ALA A 112 0.39 13.05 -4.31
C ALA A 112 -0.60 14.12 -3.87
N ILE A 113 -1.65 14.38 -4.66
CA ILE A 113 -2.72 15.31 -4.30
C ILE A 113 -3.46 14.83 -3.06
N VAL A 114 -3.84 13.56 -3.02
CA VAL A 114 -4.60 13.00 -1.89
C VAL A 114 -3.78 13.03 -0.60
N GLN A 115 -2.53 12.60 -0.64
CA GLN A 115 -1.68 12.57 0.56
C GLN A 115 -1.14 13.95 0.94
N GLY A 116 -0.88 14.83 -0.02
CA GLY A 116 -0.36 16.17 0.25
C GLY A 116 -1.45 17.18 0.66
N VAL A 117 -2.61 17.10 0.04
CA VAL A 117 -3.66 18.11 0.17
C VAL A 117 -4.92 17.60 0.87
N LEU A 118 -5.46 16.44 0.44
CA LEU A 118 -6.78 15.98 0.88
C LEU A 118 -6.77 15.24 2.21
N ILE A 119 -5.66 14.66 2.63
CA ILE A 119 -5.62 13.87 3.87
C ILE A 119 -5.92 14.73 5.11
N ARG A 120 -5.38 15.95 5.19
CA ARG A 120 -5.60 16.84 6.34
C ARG A 120 -7.06 17.25 6.50
N PRO A 121 -7.77 17.74 5.46
CA PRO A 121 -9.22 17.98 5.51
C PRO A 121 -10.02 16.72 5.87
N ALA A 122 -9.67 15.56 5.30
CA ALA A 122 -10.35 14.30 5.60
C ALA A 122 -10.23 13.93 7.08
N LEU A 123 -9.02 13.98 7.64
CA LEU A 123 -8.76 13.72 9.05
C LEU A 123 -9.48 14.72 9.97
N ARG A 124 -9.54 16.00 9.59
CA ARG A 124 -10.25 17.02 10.37
C ARG A 124 -11.77 16.80 10.37
N ARG A 125 -12.34 16.41 9.22
CA ARG A 125 -13.81 16.28 9.06
C ARG A 125 -14.34 14.94 9.56
N PHE A 126 -13.63 13.85 9.29
CA PHE A 126 -14.08 12.48 9.55
C PHE A 126 -13.35 11.81 10.72
N GLY A 127 -12.29 12.42 11.23
CA GLY A 127 -11.37 11.78 12.17
C GLY A 127 -10.61 10.62 11.52
N GLU A 128 -9.74 9.94 12.26
CA GLU A 128 -8.96 8.81 11.72
C GLU A 128 -9.85 7.64 11.32
N ARG A 129 -10.81 7.27 12.18
CA ARG A 129 -11.71 6.14 11.91
C ARG A 129 -12.58 6.38 10.68
N GLY A 130 -13.16 7.57 10.56
CA GLY A 130 -13.98 7.93 9.41
C GLY A 130 -13.15 7.99 8.11
N THR A 131 -11.92 8.49 8.17
CA THR A 131 -11.00 8.54 7.02
C THR A 131 -10.60 7.14 6.55
N ILE A 132 -10.39 6.19 7.48
CA ILE A 132 -10.12 4.79 7.13
C ILE A 132 -11.34 4.16 6.44
N ILE A 133 -12.55 4.34 6.98
CA ILE A 133 -13.79 3.82 6.37
C ILE A 133 -13.97 4.41 4.98
N TYR A 134 -13.86 5.73 4.84
CA TYR A 134 -13.90 6.43 3.56
C TYR A 134 -12.91 5.80 2.56
N GLY A 135 -11.64 5.67 2.93
CA GLY A 135 -10.61 5.16 2.04
C GLY A 135 -10.82 3.69 1.64
N ILE A 136 -11.21 2.81 2.58
CA ILE A 136 -11.53 1.40 2.27
C ILE A 136 -12.75 1.34 1.32
N THR A 137 -13.76 2.17 1.53
CA THR A 137 -14.95 2.22 0.66
C THR A 137 -14.57 2.66 -0.76
N PHE A 138 -13.71 3.69 -0.91
CA PHE A 138 -13.25 4.09 -2.25
C PHE A 138 -12.41 3.03 -2.92
N ASN A 139 -11.52 2.33 -2.20
CA ASN A 139 -10.76 1.22 -2.77
C ASN A 139 -11.65 0.04 -3.14
N PHE A 140 -12.65 -0.28 -2.31
CA PHE A 140 -13.66 -1.30 -2.64
C PHE A 140 -14.37 -0.96 -3.96
N LEU A 141 -14.89 0.25 -4.09
CA LEU A 141 -15.56 0.72 -5.31
C LEU A 141 -14.61 0.70 -6.51
N ALA A 142 -13.37 1.15 -6.33
CA ALA A 142 -12.35 1.15 -7.36
C ALA A 142 -12.05 -0.26 -7.89
N PHE A 143 -11.82 -1.22 -7.00
CA PHE A 143 -11.57 -2.61 -7.39
C PHE A 143 -12.81 -3.26 -8.00
N ALA A 144 -14.01 -3.02 -7.45
CA ALA A 144 -15.26 -3.55 -7.99
C ALA A 144 -15.51 -3.04 -9.42
N VAL A 145 -15.26 -1.77 -9.67
CA VAL A 145 -15.39 -1.16 -11.00
C VAL A 145 -14.33 -1.72 -11.96
N LEU A 146 -13.06 -1.80 -11.55
CA LEU A 146 -11.98 -2.36 -12.37
C LEU A 146 -12.18 -3.85 -12.68
N THR A 147 -12.92 -4.57 -11.86
CA THR A 147 -13.32 -5.96 -12.13
C THR A 147 -14.18 -6.09 -13.39
N GLN A 148 -15.01 -5.08 -13.68
CA GLN A 148 -16.04 -5.13 -14.72
C GLN A 148 -15.73 -4.26 -15.96
N ILE A 149 -14.83 -3.29 -15.85
CA ILE A 149 -14.51 -2.37 -16.95
C ILE A 149 -13.77 -3.10 -18.07
N THR A 150 -14.34 -3.05 -19.27
CA THR A 150 -13.76 -3.58 -20.50
C THR A 150 -13.17 -2.48 -21.41
N THR A 151 -13.43 -1.21 -21.09
CA THR A 151 -13.05 -0.06 -21.91
C THR A 151 -11.92 0.74 -21.26
N GLY A 152 -10.74 0.78 -21.90
CA GLY A 152 -9.55 1.43 -21.34
C GLY A 152 -9.71 2.92 -21.04
N TRP A 153 -10.46 3.67 -21.84
CA TRP A 153 -10.72 5.10 -21.58
C TRP A 153 -11.51 5.34 -20.33
N VAL A 154 -12.49 4.46 -20.03
CA VAL A 154 -13.24 4.51 -18.76
C VAL A 154 -12.33 4.20 -17.59
N ALA A 155 -11.46 3.19 -17.72
CA ALA A 155 -10.47 2.87 -16.71
C ALA A 155 -9.53 4.07 -16.43
N LEU A 156 -9.05 4.73 -17.48
CA LEU A 156 -8.18 5.90 -17.36
C LEU A 156 -8.87 7.08 -16.66
N ALA A 157 -10.12 7.38 -17.04
CA ALA A 157 -10.92 8.43 -16.41
C ALA A 157 -11.24 8.13 -14.94
N PHE A 158 -11.25 6.85 -14.56
CA PHE A 158 -11.54 6.40 -13.20
C PHE A 158 -10.32 6.44 -12.26
N ILE A 159 -9.08 6.47 -12.79
CA ILE A 159 -7.84 6.46 -12.00
C ILE A 159 -7.79 7.56 -10.92
N PRO A 160 -8.13 8.84 -11.18
CA PRO A 160 -8.14 9.85 -10.11
C PRO A 160 -9.05 9.49 -8.94
N LEU A 161 -10.18 8.82 -9.22
CA LEU A 161 -11.11 8.36 -8.19
C LEU A 161 -10.51 7.22 -7.36
N THR A 162 -9.76 6.31 -7.99
CA THR A 162 -9.07 5.22 -7.29
C THR A 162 -8.02 5.74 -6.31
N SER A 163 -7.41 6.89 -6.62
CA SER A 163 -6.40 7.53 -5.76
C SER A 163 -6.97 8.01 -4.42
N LEU A 164 -8.29 8.28 -4.34
CA LEU A 164 -8.94 8.75 -3.10
C LEU A 164 -8.81 7.74 -1.94
N GLY A 165 -8.62 6.46 -2.25
CA GLY A 165 -8.34 5.43 -1.25
C GLY A 165 -6.96 5.51 -0.60
N ALA A 166 -6.03 6.30 -1.15
CA ALA A 166 -4.65 6.40 -0.65
C ALA A 166 -4.51 7.01 0.76
N VAL A 167 -5.61 7.48 1.33
CA VAL A 167 -5.67 7.98 2.73
C VAL A 167 -5.61 6.87 3.79
N VAL A 168 -5.87 5.61 3.43
CA VAL A 168 -6.02 4.50 4.39
C VAL A 168 -4.72 4.25 5.15
N THR A 169 -3.62 4.06 4.45
CA THR A 169 -2.33 3.71 5.08
C THR A 169 -1.87 4.77 6.09
N PRO A 170 -1.81 6.07 5.77
CA PRO A 170 -1.40 7.08 6.75
C PRO A 170 -2.41 7.24 7.89
N ALA A 171 -3.72 7.10 7.64
CA ALA A 171 -4.72 7.15 8.70
C ALA A 171 -4.63 5.95 9.66
N LEU A 172 -4.36 4.73 9.14
CA LEU A 172 -4.09 3.55 9.97
C LEU A 172 -2.83 3.72 10.81
N GLN A 173 -1.74 4.23 10.22
CA GLN A 173 -0.50 4.50 10.95
C GLN A 173 -0.72 5.52 12.06
N GLY A 174 -1.43 6.62 11.79
CA GLY A 174 -1.79 7.62 12.80
C GLY A 174 -2.62 7.02 13.94
N LEU A 175 -3.63 6.19 13.62
CA LEU A 175 -4.47 5.53 14.62
C LEU A 175 -3.68 4.53 15.48
N MET A 176 -2.74 3.79 14.90
CA MET A 176 -1.88 2.85 15.61
C MET A 176 -0.85 3.56 16.49
N SER A 177 -0.21 4.61 15.95
CA SER A 177 0.77 5.41 16.69
C SER A 177 0.18 6.04 17.95
N LYS A 178 -1.08 6.50 17.93
CA LYS A 178 -1.78 7.03 19.11
C LYS A 178 -2.11 5.98 20.16
N ARG A 179 -2.11 4.69 19.79
CA ARG A 179 -2.41 3.60 20.73
C ARG A 179 -1.16 2.98 21.33
N ALA A 180 -0.03 3.11 20.65
CA ALA A 180 1.26 2.67 21.16
C ALA A 180 1.85 3.76 22.07
N GLY A 181 2.48 3.37 23.17
CA GLY A 181 3.25 4.29 24.00
C GLY A 181 4.43 4.89 23.27
N ASP A 182 4.93 6.00 23.77
CA ASP A 182 6.08 6.70 23.15
C ASP A 182 7.33 5.82 23.08
N ASP A 183 7.51 4.92 24.03
CA ASP A 183 8.60 3.94 24.11
C ASP A 183 8.41 2.74 23.16
N GLN A 184 7.19 2.52 22.65
CA GLN A 184 6.82 1.39 21.78
C GLN A 184 6.77 1.76 20.30
N GLN A 185 7.00 3.02 19.92
CA GLN A 185 6.89 3.46 18.52
C GLN A 185 7.82 2.70 17.57
N GLY A 186 9.04 2.39 18.01
CA GLY A 186 9.99 1.59 17.21
C GLY A 186 9.50 0.15 16.97
N GLU A 187 8.93 -0.48 17.98
CA GLU A 187 8.35 -1.83 17.88
C GLU A 187 7.13 -1.82 16.96
N LEU A 188 6.26 -0.83 17.09
CA LEU A 188 5.11 -0.63 16.23
C LEU A 188 5.51 -0.52 14.75
N GLN A 189 6.50 0.32 14.43
CA GLN A 189 6.98 0.47 13.05
C GLN A 189 7.61 -0.82 12.52
N GLY A 190 8.32 -1.56 13.37
CA GLY A 190 8.85 -2.88 13.02
C GLY A 190 7.76 -3.89 12.66
N VAL A 191 6.69 -3.94 13.45
CA VAL A 191 5.54 -4.83 13.22
C VAL A 191 4.78 -4.44 11.95
N ILE A 192 4.53 -3.14 11.73
CA ILE A 192 3.88 -2.64 10.51
C ILE A 192 4.70 -2.99 9.27
N SER A 193 6.02 -2.76 9.32
CA SER A 193 6.94 -3.07 8.21
C SER A 193 6.96 -4.57 7.92
N SER A 194 6.94 -5.42 8.95
CA SER A 194 6.88 -6.87 8.78
C SER A 194 5.58 -7.31 8.12
N ALA A 195 4.43 -6.75 8.52
CA ALA A 195 3.14 -7.05 7.91
C ALA A 195 3.09 -6.63 6.43
N LYS A 196 3.62 -5.45 6.10
CA LYS A 196 3.75 -4.98 4.72
C LYS A 196 4.68 -5.88 3.90
N SER A 197 5.83 -6.25 4.44
CA SER A 197 6.78 -7.14 3.75
C SER A 197 6.16 -8.50 3.44
N MET A 198 5.40 -9.09 4.38
CA MET A 198 4.66 -10.32 4.10
C MET A 198 3.64 -10.14 2.97
N ALA A 199 2.88 -9.05 2.96
CA ALA A 199 1.96 -8.74 1.88
C ALA A 199 2.70 -8.61 0.53
N MET A 200 3.87 -7.93 0.50
CA MET A 200 4.70 -7.77 -0.70
C MET A 200 5.27 -9.08 -1.23
N ILE A 201 5.48 -10.09 -0.39
CA ILE A 201 5.97 -11.41 -0.80
C ILE A 201 4.83 -12.26 -1.35
N PHE A 202 3.72 -12.35 -0.63
CA PHE A 202 2.66 -13.31 -0.95
C PHE A 202 1.65 -12.77 -1.98
N SER A 203 1.34 -11.47 -1.94
CA SER A 203 0.32 -10.92 -2.82
C SER A 203 0.65 -11.03 -4.31
N PRO A 204 1.88 -10.70 -4.79
CA PRO A 204 2.18 -10.87 -6.21
C PRO A 204 2.01 -12.32 -6.67
N LEU A 205 2.42 -13.32 -5.85
CA LEU A 205 2.27 -14.72 -6.18
C LEU A 205 0.81 -15.11 -6.40
N VAL A 206 -0.06 -14.67 -5.49
CA VAL A 206 -1.50 -14.97 -5.56
C VAL A 206 -2.15 -14.19 -6.72
N MET A 207 -1.89 -12.89 -6.82
CA MET A 207 -2.54 -12.02 -7.80
C MET A 207 -2.14 -12.37 -9.24
N THR A 208 -0.85 -12.64 -9.48
CA THR A 208 -0.40 -13.03 -10.82
C THR A 208 -0.87 -14.42 -11.20
N GLN A 209 -0.92 -15.36 -10.25
CA GLN A 209 -1.43 -16.70 -10.52
C GLN A 209 -2.93 -16.67 -10.88
N ILE A 210 -3.74 -15.90 -10.13
CA ILE A 210 -5.17 -15.73 -10.45
C ILE A 210 -5.30 -15.09 -11.84
N PHE A 211 -4.56 -14.01 -12.11
CA PHE A 211 -4.59 -13.37 -13.40
C PHE A 211 -4.25 -14.36 -14.52
N TYR A 212 -3.19 -15.14 -14.36
CA TYR A 212 -2.77 -16.17 -15.32
C TYR A 212 -3.87 -17.19 -15.58
N VAL A 213 -4.45 -17.78 -14.54
CA VAL A 213 -5.49 -18.82 -14.68
C VAL A 213 -6.73 -18.31 -15.41
N PHE A 214 -7.10 -17.03 -15.21
CA PHE A 214 -8.28 -16.44 -15.82
C PHE A 214 -8.02 -15.69 -17.14
N THR A 215 -6.79 -15.73 -17.68
CA THR A 215 -6.44 -15.14 -18.98
C THR A 215 -5.84 -16.15 -19.96
N THR A 216 -5.64 -17.41 -19.53
CA THR A 216 -5.21 -18.50 -20.41
C THR A 216 -6.39 -19.26 -21.00
N ASP A 217 -6.20 -19.86 -22.19
CA ASP A 217 -7.24 -20.53 -22.99
C ASP A 217 -7.90 -21.75 -22.31
N THR A 218 -7.45 -22.16 -21.11
CA THR A 218 -7.90 -23.38 -20.43
C THR A 218 -9.07 -23.18 -19.46
N GLY A 219 -9.53 -21.94 -19.27
CA GLY A 219 -10.55 -21.59 -18.27
C GLY A 219 -11.51 -20.48 -18.73
N PRO A 220 -12.41 -20.03 -17.86
CA PRO A 220 -13.27 -18.89 -18.14
C PRO A 220 -12.42 -17.62 -18.25
N TYR A 221 -12.51 -16.94 -19.39
CA TYR A 221 -11.79 -15.69 -19.62
C TYR A 221 -12.35 -14.55 -18.78
N PHE A 222 -11.59 -14.12 -17.77
CA PHE A 222 -12.00 -13.05 -16.86
C PHE A 222 -10.77 -12.27 -16.33
N PRO A 223 -10.19 -11.35 -17.12
CA PRO A 223 -8.99 -10.60 -16.72
C PRO A 223 -9.13 -9.83 -15.40
N GLY A 224 -10.35 -9.45 -15.03
CA GLY A 224 -10.68 -8.77 -13.76
C GLY A 224 -10.65 -9.66 -12.51
N ALA A 225 -10.39 -10.97 -12.61
CA ALA A 225 -10.49 -11.91 -11.49
C ALA A 225 -9.61 -11.52 -10.27
N ALA A 226 -8.39 -11.05 -10.51
CA ALA A 226 -7.52 -10.58 -9.43
C ALA A 226 -8.09 -9.33 -8.72
N PHE A 227 -8.74 -8.41 -9.45
CA PHE A 227 -9.45 -7.26 -8.87
C PHE A 227 -10.70 -7.69 -8.10
N ALA A 228 -11.40 -8.76 -8.54
CA ALA A 228 -12.52 -9.35 -7.80
C ALA A 228 -12.05 -9.89 -6.43
N LEU A 229 -10.90 -10.58 -6.37
CA LEU A 229 -10.30 -11.00 -5.10
C LEU A 229 -9.99 -9.79 -4.22
N SER A 230 -9.33 -8.75 -4.76
CA SER A 230 -9.02 -7.53 -4.01
C SER A 230 -10.28 -6.83 -3.49
N THR A 231 -11.37 -6.84 -4.27
CA THR A 231 -12.70 -6.37 -3.83
C THR A 231 -13.21 -7.15 -2.62
N GLY A 232 -13.12 -8.48 -2.65
CA GLY A 232 -13.49 -9.35 -1.52
C GLY A 232 -12.63 -9.07 -0.28
N ILE A 233 -11.33 -8.84 -0.46
CA ILE A 233 -10.44 -8.49 0.64
C ILE A 233 -10.78 -7.12 1.22
N MET A 234 -11.22 -6.12 0.42
CA MET A 234 -11.69 -4.83 0.95
C MET A 234 -12.94 -4.99 1.82
N ILE A 235 -13.86 -5.90 1.47
CA ILE A 235 -15.00 -6.27 2.33
C ILE A 235 -14.49 -6.85 3.66
N ALA A 236 -13.54 -7.78 3.60
CA ALA A 236 -12.92 -8.33 4.81
C ALA A 236 -12.23 -7.25 5.65
N CYS A 237 -11.51 -6.30 5.02
CA CYS A 237 -10.93 -5.15 5.70
C CYS A 237 -12.00 -4.32 6.44
N MET A 238 -13.13 -4.05 5.78
CA MET A 238 -14.23 -3.31 6.39
C MET A 238 -14.84 -4.08 7.58
N MET A 239 -15.08 -5.38 7.43
CA MET A 239 -15.57 -6.23 8.52
C MET A 239 -14.59 -6.30 9.69
N VAL A 240 -13.31 -6.48 9.41
CA VAL A 240 -12.25 -6.46 10.43
C VAL A 240 -12.21 -5.11 11.11
N PHE A 241 -12.35 -4.00 10.42
CA PHE A 241 -12.29 -2.66 11.01
C PHE A 241 -13.51 -2.32 11.84
N LEU A 242 -14.72 -2.64 11.39
CA LEU A 242 -15.98 -2.33 12.05
C LEU A 242 -16.35 -3.31 13.19
N GLY A 243 -15.90 -4.58 13.10
CA GLY A 243 -16.17 -5.57 14.14
C GLY A 243 -15.79 -5.05 15.54
N ARG A 244 -16.53 -5.35 16.57
CA ARG A 244 -16.25 -4.96 17.94
C ARG A 244 -15.01 -5.71 18.46
N PRO A 245 -14.08 -5.06 19.20
CA PRO A 245 -13.06 -5.82 19.93
C PRO A 245 -13.80 -6.78 20.86
N ARG A 246 -13.45 -8.07 20.83
CA ARG A 246 -13.85 -8.99 21.88
C ARG A 246 -13.28 -8.43 23.18
N GLN A 247 -14.14 -7.98 24.07
CA GLN A 247 -13.73 -7.77 25.47
C GLN A 247 -13.33 -9.16 25.97
N THR A 248 -12.05 -9.40 26.13
CA THR A 248 -11.57 -10.50 26.96
C THR A 248 -12.04 -10.15 28.36
N ALA A 249 -13.09 -10.85 28.83
CA ALA A 249 -13.47 -10.84 30.21
C ALA A 249 -12.24 -11.30 31.03
N THR A 250 -11.70 -10.38 31.80
CA THR A 250 -10.73 -10.65 32.86
C THR A 250 -11.44 -11.30 34.02
#